data_88d261c6925370bf19e9f8fb4f3c5ea3
#
_entry.id   88d261c6925370bf19e9f8fb4f3c5ea3
#
_cell.length_a   1.000
_cell.length_b   1.000
_cell.length_c   1.000
_cell.angle_alpha   90.00
_cell.angle_beta   90.00
_cell.angle_gamma   90.00
#
_symmetry.space_group_name_H-M   'P 1'
#
loop_
_entity.id
_entity.type
_entity.pdbx_description
1 polymer ?
#
loop_
_entity_poly.entity_id
_entity_poly.type
_entity_poly.pdbx_seq_one_letter_code
_entity_poly.pdbx_strand_id
1 'polypeptide(L)'
;VVICPDYSEASKFADLWISVKQGTDAALAMAMGHVILKEFYVDRQVPYFIDYARRYTDMPMLVRLVETDGRLVPDRFVRASDFDGGLDQANNPEWKTVAYDETSGQIVVPNGSVGFRWGEKGKWNLEEKDATGRDTRLRLTLAETRDEFADVAFPYFGNIEHDHFTGTDHPSVLPRRVPVKKIELADGEALVATVYDLFVANYGVDRGFGGEHVAKSYDENVPYTPAWAETITGVPRDQIITVAREFALNAEKTRGRSMVIIGAAMNHWYHMDMNYRGIINMLMMCGCVGQSGGGWAHYVGQEKLRP
;
A
#
# COMPACT_ATOMS: atom_id res chain seq x y z
N VAL A 1 -18.84 -10.85 7.45
CA VAL A 1 -18.51 -11.48 6.15
C VAL A 1 -17.60 -12.67 6.39
N VAL A 2 -17.89 -13.79 5.75
CA VAL A 2 -17.02 -14.98 5.71
C VAL A 2 -16.57 -15.20 4.27
N ILE A 3 -15.25 -15.33 4.08
CA ILE A 3 -14.63 -15.60 2.79
C ILE A 3 -13.99 -16.98 2.87
N CYS A 4 -14.60 -17.97 2.25
CA CYS A 4 -14.08 -19.33 2.18
C CYS A 4 -14.71 -20.08 0.99
N PRO A 5 -14.01 -21.09 0.44
CA PRO A 5 -14.47 -21.78 -0.77
C PRO A 5 -15.75 -22.58 -0.60
N ASP A 6 -16.03 -23.04 0.60
CA ASP A 6 -17.21 -23.84 0.92
C ASP A 6 -18.07 -23.20 2.01
N TYR A 7 -19.36 -23.59 2.05
CA TYR A 7 -20.29 -23.10 3.07
C TYR A 7 -20.06 -23.81 4.40
N SER A 8 -19.10 -23.28 5.15
CA SER A 8 -18.68 -23.85 6.44
C SER A 8 -19.59 -23.46 7.61
N GLU A 9 -19.29 -23.98 8.80
CA GLU A 9 -20.01 -23.65 10.03
C GLU A 9 -20.03 -22.13 10.33
N ALA A 10 -18.93 -21.44 10.06
CA ALA A 10 -18.85 -19.99 10.26
C ALA A 10 -19.78 -19.22 9.31
N SER A 11 -20.01 -19.73 8.12
CA SER A 11 -20.87 -19.09 7.10
C SER A 11 -22.33 -19.01 7.53
N LYS A 12 -22.78 -19.90 8.42
CA LYS A 12 -24.15 -19.89 8.95
C LYS A 12 -24.47 -18.65 9.80
N PHE A 13 -23.44 -18.01 10.32
CA PHE A 13 -23.56 -16.82 11.19
C PHE A 13 -23.15 -15.53 10.50
N ALA A 14 -22.76 -15.61 9.22
CA ALA A 14 -22.33 -14.45 8.45
C ALA A 14 -23.51 -13.75 7.79
N ASP A 15 -23.47 -12.45 7.71
CA ASP A 15 -24.39 -11.64 6.90
C ASP A 15 -24.15 -11.88 5.40
N LEU A 16 -22.90 -12.18 5.04
CA LEU A 16 -22.48 -12.46 3.68
C LEU A 16 -21.41 -13.55 3.66
N TRP A 17 -21.63 -14.56 2.82
CA TRP A 17 -20.63 -15.56 2.46
C TRP A 17 -20.13 -15.32 1.04
N ILE A 18 -18.82 -15.33 0.87
CA ILE A 18 -18.13 -15.17 -0.41
C ILE A 18 -17.35 -16.44 -0.70
N SER A 19 -17.73 -17.13 -1.77
CA SER A 19 -17.01 -18.31 -2.24
C SER A 19 -15.87 -17.89 -3.16
N VAL A 20 -14.66 -17.94 -2.62
CA VAL A 20 -13.43 -17.62 -3.36
C VAL A 20 -12.75 -18.89 -3.83
N LYS A 21 -12.20 -18.92 -5.05
CA LYS A 21 -11.33 -20.03 -5.48
C LYS A 21 -10.10 -20.10 -4.57
N GLN A 22 -9.74 -21.31 -4.18
CA GLN A 22 -8.59 -21.54 -3.30
C GLN A 22 -7.30 -20.94 -3.85
N GLY A 23 -6.53 -20.27 -2.99
CA GLY A 23 -5.22 -19.69 -3.35
C GLY A 23 -5.28 -18.39 -4.15
N THR A 24 -6.48 -17.79 -4.33
CA THR A 24 -6.65 -16.54 -5.09
C THR A 24 -6.96 -15.33 -4.21
N ASP A 25 -6.76 -15.45 -2.91
CA ASP A 25 -7.06 -14.42 -1.91
C ASP A 25 -6.31 -13.11 -2.17
N ALA A 26 -5.08 -13.19 -2.68
CA ALA A 26 -4.31 -12.00 -3.04
C ALA A 26 -5.00 -11.17 -4.13
N ALA A 27 -5.60 -11.81 -5.14
CA ALA A 27 -6.31 -11.11 -6.20
C ALA A 27 -7.56 -10.40 -5.64
N LEU A 28 -8.29 -11.07 -4.74
CA LEU A 28 -9.43 -10.47 -4.05
C LEU A 28 -8.99 -9.24 -3.21
N ALA A 29 -7.94 -9.39 -2.40
CA ALA A 29 -7.43 -8.32 -1.56
C ALA A 29 -6.91 -7.13 -2.37
N MET A 30 -6.23 -7.39 -3.50
CA MET A 30 -5.76 -6.33 -4.40
C MET A 30 -6.94 -5.55 -5.01
N ALA A 31 -7.99 -6.23 -5.44
CA ALA A 31 -9.17 -5.56 -5.99
C ALA A 31 -9.94 -4.76 -4.94
N MET A 32 -10.08 -5.29 -3.73
CA MET A 32 -10.66 -4.53 -2.62
C MET A 32 -9.81 -3.29 -2.30
N GLY A 33 -8.47 -3.43 -2.29
CA GLY A 33 -7.54 -2.32 -2.12
C GLY A 33 -7.66 -1.26 -3.21
N HIS A 34 -7.86 -1.67 -4.46
CA HIS A 34 -8.11 -0.76 -5.58
C HIS A 34 -9.36 0.11 -5.33
N VAL A 35 -10.48 -0.49 -4.90
CA VAL A 35 -11.70 0.24 -4.56
C VAL A 35 -11.46 1.21 -3.40
N ILE A 36 -10.78 0.76 -2.34
CA ILE A 36 -10.47 1.60 -1.17
C ILE A 36 -9.62 2.80 -1.59
N LEU A 37 -8.56 2.60 -2.35
CA LEU A 37 -7.71 3.69 -2.82
C LEU A 37 -8.46 4.65 -3.72
N LYS A 38 -9.25 4.14 -4.67
CA LYS A 38 -10.02 4.98 -5.59
C LYS A 38 -11.01 5.85 -4.84
N GLU A 39 -11.87 5.27 -4.01
CA GLU A 39 -12.99 5.98 -3.42
C GLU A 39 -12.62 6.79 -2.17
N PHE A 40 -11.68 6.29 -1.35
CA PHE A 40 -11.41 6.89 -0.03
C PHE A 40 -10.12 7.74 0.00
N TYR A 41 -9.19 7.52 -0.93
CA TYR A 41 -7.95 8.30 -1.01
C TYR A 41 -7.96 9.28 -2.19
N VAL A 42 -8.42 8.84 -3.37
CA VAL A 42 -8.39 9.69 -4.58
C VAL A 42 -9.63 10.58 -4.65
N ASP A 43 -10.82 10.00 -4.58
CA ASP A 43 -12.07 10.75 -4.78
C ASP A 43 -12.47 11.55 -3.54
N ARG A 44 -12.42 10.95 -2.36
CA ARG A 44 -12.94 11.56 -1.10
C ARG A 44 -11.85 12.12 -0.19
N GLN A 45 -10.64 11.61 -0.26
CA GLN A 45 -9.52 11.98 0.64
C GLN A 45 -9.93 11.95 2.12
N VAL A 46 -10.43 10.80 2.58
CA VAL A 46 -10.97 10.64 3.93
C VAL A 46 -9.96 11.09 4.98
N PRO A 47 -10.23 12.12 5.79
CA PRO A 47 -9.24 12.75 6.66
C PRO A 47 -8.58 11.77 7.64
N TYR A 48 -9.35 10.82 8.19
CA TYR A 48 -8.81 9.82 9.11
C TYR A 48 -7.79 8.90 8.43
N PHE A 49 -8.06 8.45 7.19
CA PHE A 49 -7.14 7.58 6.45
C PHE A 49 -5.88 8.33 6.01
N ILE A 50 -6.03 9.56 5.56
CA ILE A 50 -4.92 10.43 5.17
C ILE A 50 -4.02 10.74 6.36
N ASP A 51 -4.59 11.07 7.53
CA ASP A 51 -3.83 11.31 8.76
C ASP A 51 -3.09 10.05 9.21
N TYR A 52 -3.77 8.90 9.20
CA TYR A 52 -3.16 7.63 9.54
C TYR A 52 -2.01 7.27 8.59
N ALA A 53 -2.21 7.38 7.28
CA ALA A 53 -1.18 7.11 6.28
C ALA A 53 0.05 8.00 6.48
N ARG A 54 -0.17 9.27 6.79
CA ARG A 54 0.92 10.24 7.01
C ARG A 54 1.75 9.95 8.27
N ARG A 55 1.10 9.52 9.34
CA ARG A 55 1.71 9.41 10.67
C ARG A 55 2.23 8.02 11.01
N TYR A 56 1.58 6.96 10.51
CA TYR A 56 1.82 5.58 10.94
C TYR A 56 2.34 4.67 9.84
N THR A 57 2.56 5.20 8.64
CA THR A 57 3.07 4.44 7.51
C THR A 57 4.27 5.12 6.86
N ASP A 58 4.92 4.43 5.95
CA ASP A 58 5.98 4.96 5.12
C ASP A 58 5.49 5.70 3.86
N MET A 59 4.18 5.82 3.67
CA MET A 59 3.59 6.44 2.47
C MET A 59 4.14 7.83 2.10
N PRO A 60 4.49 8.73 3.04
CA PRO A 60 5.09 10.01 2.68
C PRO A 60 6.58 9.95 2.33
N MET A 61 7.26 8.83 2.58
CA MET A 61 8.71 8.73 2.37
C MET A 61 9.09 8.75 0.89
N LEU A 62 10.25 9.33 0.58
CA LEU A 62 10.77 9.39 -0.78
C LEU A 62 11.50 8.11 -1.16
N VAL A 63 11.22 7.65 -2.37
CA VAL A 63 11.88 6.51 -3.01
C VAL A 63 12.64 7.00 -4.23
N ARG A 64 13.91 6.63 -4.34
CA ARG A 64 14.74 6.86 -5.51
C ARG A 64 14.27 5.96 -6.64
N LEU A 65 14.18 6.53 -7.84
CA LEU A 65 13.90 5.81 -9.06
C LEU A 65 15.18 5.67 -9.85
N VAL A 66 15.41 4.51 -10.43
CA VAL A 66 16.60 4.22 -11.25
C VAL A 66 16.20 3.58 -12.56
N GLU A 67 17.01 3.78 -13.58
CA GLU A 67 16.84 3.09 -14.86
C GLU A 67 17.53 1.72 -14.79
N THR A 68 16.75 0.67 -15.08
CA THR A 68 17.23 -0.71 -15.16
C THR A 68 16.64 -1.33 -16.41
N ASP A 69 17.48 -1.84 -17.30
CA ASP A 69 17.08 -2.47 -18.56
C ASP A 69 16.14 -1.59 -19.42
N GLY A 70 16.44 -0.28 -19.47
CA GLY A 70 15.66 0.70 -20.22
C GLY A 70 14.28 1.02 -19.61
N ARG A 71 14.08 0.71 -18.34
CA ARG A 71 12.84 0.97 -17.59
C ARG A 71 13.15 1.68 -16.29
N LEU A 72 12.31 2.65 -15.92
CA LEU A 72 12.38 3.30 -14.63
C LEU A 72 11.73 2.41 -13.57
N VAL A 73 12.46 2.08 -12.52
CA VAL A 73 11.99 1.20 -11.43
C VAL A 73 12.24 1.84 -10.06
N PRO A 74 11.42 1.54 -9.04
CA PRO A 74 11.72 1.92 -7.66
C PRO A 74 12.97 1.16 -7.17
N ASP A 75 13.92 1.88 -6.58
CA ASP A 75 15.15 1.31 -6.02
C ASP A 75 15.03 1.19 -4.49
N ARG A 76 15.31 2.26 -3.79
CA ARG A 76 15.36 2.31 -2.33
C ARG A 76 14.84 3.63 -1.78
N PHE A 77 14.55 3.65 -0.49
CA PHE A 77 14.27 4.90 0.20
C PHE A 77 15.44 5.86 0.08
N VAL A 78 15.12 7.13 -0.16
CA VAL A 78 16.10 8.23 0.02
C VAL A 78 16.34 8.41 1.51
N ARG A 79 17.60 8.56 1.86
CA ARG A 79 18.07 8.67 3.26
C ARG A 79 18.78 9.98 3.50
N ALA A 80 18.86 10.40 4.73
CA ALA A 80 19.59 11.59 5.10
C ALA A 80 21.08 11.52 4.67
N SER A 81 21.70 10.35 4.72
CA SER A 81 23.07 10.12 4.25
C SER A 81 23.27 10.30 2.74
N ASP A 82 22.22 10.36 1.95
CA ASP A 82 22.32 10.61 0.50
C ASP A 82 22.56 12.10 0.19
N PHE A 83 22.43 12.99 1.18
CA PHE A 83 22.66 14.43 1.06
C PHE A 83 24.01 14.82 1.65
N ASP A 84 24.62 15.86 1.09
CA ASP A 84 25.83 16.46 1.69
C ASP A 84 25.57 16.89 3.14
N GLY A 85 26.46 16.49 4.04
CA GLY A 85 26.30 16.76 5.46
C GLY A 85 25.20 15.98 6.16
N GLY A 86 24.54 15.00 5.47
CA GLY A 86 23.55 14.12 6.06
C GLY A 86 22.33 14.83 6.65
N LEU A 87 21.93 15.97 6.08
CA LEU A 87 20.85 16.83 6.59
C LEU A 87 21.01 17.17 8.09
N ASP A 88 22.23 17.38 8.54
CA ASP A 88 22.58 17.69 9.93
C ASP A 88 22.15 16.63 10.97
N GLN A 89 21.98 15.38 10.52
CA GLN A 89 21.61 14.29 11.43
C GLN A 89 22.80 13.79 12.23
N ALA A 90 22.76 13.97 13.54
CA ALA A 90 23.85 13.62 14.45
C ALA A 90 24.13 12.11 14.55
N ASN A 91 23.13 11.25 14.34
CA ASN A 91 23.25 9.80 14.52
C ASN A 91 22.66 9.05 13.33
N ASN A 92 23.43 8.13 12.76
CA ASN A 92 23.01 7.14 11.77
C ASN A 92 22.14 7.74 10.65
N PRO A 93 22.61 8.74 9.90
CA PRO A 93 21.85 9.33 8.79
C PRO A 93 21.49 8.29 7.72
N GLU A 94 22.25 7.20 7.60
CA GLU A 94 22.01 6.08 6.69
C GLU A 94 20.75 5.26 7.03
N TRP A 95 20.16 5.45 8.20
CA TRP A 95 18.93 4.76 8.61
C TRP A 95 17.71 5.67 8.61
N LYS A 96 17.90 6.96 8.34
CA LYS A 96 16.84 7.96 8.41
C LYS A 96 16.30 8.28 7.03
N THR A 97 15.09 7.82 6.78
CA THR A 97 14.32 8.14 5.56
C THR A 97 13.85 9.59 5.60
N VAL A 98 13.63 10.14 4.42
CA VAL A 98 13.25 11.55 4.25
C VAL A 98 11.89 11.68 3.56
N ALA A 99 11.23 12.82 3.78
CA ALA A 99 9.98 13.18 3.15
C ALA A 99 9.95 14.67 2.84
N TYR A 100 9.01 15.11 2.00
CA TYR A 100 8.70 16.52 1.81
C TYR A 100 7.78 17.03 2.91
N ASP A 101 8.11 18.17 3.49
CA ASP A 101 7.21 18.93 4.36
C ASP A 101 6.35 19.90 3.53
N GLU A 102 5.04 19.82 3.68
CA GLU A 102 4.08 20.70 3.00
C GLU A 102 4.25 22.17 3.41
N THR A 103 4.64 22.40 4.66
CA THR A 103 4.71 23.76 5.25
C THR A 103 5.92 24.53 4.74
N SER A 104 7.10 23.91 4.76
CA SER A 104 8.35 24.55 4.33
C SER A 104 8.67 24.32 2.86
N GLY A 105 8.09 23.32 2.22
CA GLY A 105 8.45 22.88 0.87
C GLY A 105 9.83 22.19 0.81
N GLN A 106 10.42 21.90 1.94
CA GLN A 106 11.77 21.31 2.04
C GLN A 106 11.72 19.81 2.31
N ILE A 107 12.81 19.14 2.01
CA ILE A 107 13.04 17.77 2.43
C ILE A 107 13.46 17.78 3.90
N VAL A 108 12.78 16.95 4.70
CA VAL A 108 12.98 16.82 6.14
C VAL A 108 13.17 15.38 6.56
N VAL A 109 13.86 15.18 7.68
CA VAL A 109 13.86 13.91 8.40
C VAL A 109 12.75 13.97 9.44
N PRO A 110 11.68 13.17 9.31
CA PRO A 110 10.62 13.16 10.31
C PRO A 110 11.15 12.72 11.67
N ASN A 111 10.69 13.38 12.73
CA ASN A 111 11.05 12.97 14.07
C ASN A 111 10.32 11.68 14.43
N GLY A 112 11.08 10.65 14.69
CA GLY A 112 10.53 9.38 15.10
C GLY A 112 11.58 8.29 15.01
N SER A 113 11.58 7.42 15.97
CA SER A 113 12.31 6.18 15.90
C SER A 113 11.34 5.03 15.93
N VAL A 114 11.64 4.00 15.16
CA VAL A 114 10.93 2.75 15.23
C VAL A 114 11.25 2.10 16.57
N GLY A 115 10.45 2.39 17.56
CA GLY A 115 10.51 1.75 18.84
C GLY A 115 11.77 2.08 19.62
N PHE A 116 11.57 2.35 20.86
CA PHE A 116 12.64 2.60 21.75
C PHE A 116 12.78 1.46 22.77
N ARG A 117 13.84 0.77 22.64
CA ARG A 117 14.11 -0.39 23.51
C ARG A 117 14.57 -0.01 24.92
N TRP A 118 14.97 1.26 25.12
CA TRP A 118 15.80 1.63 26.26
C TRP A 118 15.32 2.86 27.04
N GLY A 119 14.05 3.21 26.96
CA GLY A 119 13.50 4.19 27.89
C GLY A 119 12.67 5.33 27.29
N GLU A 120 12.87 5.77 26.03
CA GLU A 120 11.97 6.75 25.41
C GLU A 120 10.95 6.07 24.51
N LYS A 121 9.73 6.55 24.49
CA LYS A 121 8.70 6.04 23.57
C LYS A 121 9.13 6.30 22.14
N GLY A 122 9.05 5.29 21.29
CA GLY A 122 9.17 5.47 19.86
C GLY A 122 8.11 6.48 19.39
N LYS A 123 8.55 7.45 18.59
CA LYS A 123 7.71 8.57 18.17
C LYS A 123 7.68 8.66 16.65
N TRP A 124 7.45 7.54 15.99
CA TRP A 124 7.39 7.51 14.53
C TRP A 124 6.40 8.55 14.03
N ASN A 125 6.90 9.69 13.56
CA ASN A 125 6.13 10.83 13.04
C ASN A 125 4.84 11.21 13.82
N LEU A 126 4.69 10.69 15.04
CA LEU A 126 3.47 10.86 15.85
C LEU A 126 3.27 12.30 16.31
N GLU A 127 4.35 13.04 16.44
CA GLU A 127 4.33 14.43 16.89
C GLU A 127 4.30 15.43 15.72
N GLU A 128 4.36 14.96 14.49
CA GLU A 128 4.43 15.80 13.28
C GLU A 128 5.53 16.88 13.42
N LYS A 129 6.71 16.45 13.80
CA LYS A 129 7.91 17.28 13.95
C LYS A 129 9.08 16.71 13.17
N ASP A 130 10.01 17.57 12.77
CA ASP A 130 11.30 17.14 12.25
C ASP A 130 12.29 16.81 13.38
N ALA A 131 13.48 16.35 13.01
CA ALA A 131 14.52 16.00 13.97
C ALA A 131 15.04 17.19 14.80
N THR A 132 14.73 18.42 14.40
CA THR A 132 15.07 19.65 15.16
C THR A 132 13.93 20.09 16.08
N GLY A 133 12.76 19.41 16.04
CA GLY A 133 11.59 19.74 16.83
C GLY A 133 10.65 20.77 16.19
N ARG A 134 10.89 21.18 14.93
CA ARG A 134 9.97 22.07 14.19
C ARG A 134 8.74 21.29 13.75
N ASP A 135 7.59 21.94 13.75
CA ASP A 135 6.34 21.35 13.25
C ASP A 135 6.48 21.07 11.74
N THR A 136 6.03 19.89 11.34
CA THR A 136 6.03 19.42 9.95
C THR A 136 4.69 18.85 9.59
N ARG A 137 4.39 18.88 8.30
CA ARG A 137 3.26 18.15 7.72
C ARG A 137 3.74 17.42 6.48
N LEU A 138 3.94 16.11 6.61
CA LEU A 138 4.53 15.33 5.53
C LEU A 138 3.57 15.21 4.34
N ARG A 139 4.10 15.48 3.16
CA ARG A 139 3.37 15.40 1.90
C ARG A 139 3.20 13.94 1.46
N LEU A 140 1.98 13.50 1.23
CA LEU A 140 1.73 12.14 0.73
C LEU A 140 2.01 12.02 -0.77
N THR A 141 1.68 13.03 -1.57
CA THR A 141 1.82 12.98 -3.03
C THR A 141 2.63 14.14 -3.57
N LEU A 142 3.41 13.88 -4.61
CA LEU A 142 4.12 14.92 -5.37
C LEU A 142 3.29 15.52 -6.52
N ALA A 143 2.04 15.09 -6.69
CA ALA A 143 1.22 15.46 -7.84
C ALA A 143 1.15 16.98 -8.12
N GLU A 144 1.09 17.80 -7.06
CA GLU A 144 1.03 19.27 -7.18
C GLU A 144 2.39 19.95 -7.34
N THR A 145 3.46 19.29 -6.88
CA THR A 145 4.81 19.86 -6.84
C THR A 145 5.81 19.12 -7.73
N ARG A 146 5.32 18.21 -8.55
CA ARG A 146 6.12 17.41 -9.48
C ARG A 146 6.85 18.28 -10.49
N ASP A 147 7.98 17.79 -10.93
CA ASP A 147 8.65 18.36 -12.09
C ASP A 147 8.09 17.76 -13.39
N GLU A 148 7.79 16.46 -13.35
CA GLU A 148 7.20 15.74 -14.50
C GLU A 148 6.38 14.52 -14.06
N PHE A 149 5.79 13.83 -15.03
CA PHE A 149 5.28 12.47 -14.87
C PHE A 149 6.22 11.49 -15.54
N ALA A 150 6.50 10.37 -14.89
CA ALA A 150 7.30 9.30 -15.44
C ALA A 150 6.52 7.97 -15.42
N ASP A 151 6.79 7.12 -16.41
CA ASP A 151 6.21 5.78 -16.45
C ASP A 151 7.16 4.83 -15.69
N VAL A 152 6.71 4.39 -14.53
CA VAL A 152 7.45 3.49 -13.62
C VAL A 152 6.98 2.07 -13.84
N ALA A 153 7.92 1.14 -13.95
CA ALA A 153 7.63 -0.27 -14.16
C ALA A 153 7.43 -1.00 -12.81
N PHE A 154 6.30 -1.66 -12.67
CA PHE A 154 5.95 -2.48 -11.53
C PHE A 154 5.96 -3.95 -11.92
N PRO A 155 6.47 -4.87 -11.10
CA PRO A 155 6.40 -6.29 -11.37
C PRO A 155 4.95 -6.77 -11.35
N TYR A 156 4.61 -7.66 -12.27
CA TYR A 156 3.32 -8.32 -12.33
C TYR A 156 3.46 -9.81 -12.10
N PHE A 157 2.95 -10.28 -10.98
CA PHE A 157 3.05 -11.68 -10.56
C PHE A 157 1.81 -12.50 -10.90
N GLY A 158 0.88 -11.93 -11.63
CA GLY A 158 -0.41 -12.57 -11.93
C GLY A 158 -0.33 -13.71 -12.94
N ASN A 159 0.76 -13.80 -13.72
CA ASN A 159 0.87 -14.76 -14.80
C ASN A 159 2.31 -15.17 -15.09
N ILE A 160 2.44 -16.34 -15.70
CA ILE A 160 3.62 -16.79 -16.42
C ILE A 160 3.73 -15.93 -17.70
N GLU A 161 4.93 -15.52 -18.09
CA GLU A 161 5.16 -14.72 -19.31
C GLU A 161 4.51 -15.36 -20.55
N HIS A 162 4.53 -16.67 -20.62
CA HIS A 162 3.83 -17.46 -21.63
C HIS A 162 3.00 -18.56 -20.96
N ASP A 163 1.69 -18.47 -21.10
CA ASP A 163 0.78 -19.53 -20.67
C ASP A 163 0.71 -20.62 -21.74
N HIS A 164 1.37 -21.73 -21.50
CA HIS A 164 1.40 -22.87 -22.41
C HIS A 164 0.03 -23.54 -22.61
N PHE A 165 -0.93 -23.34 -21.71
CA PHE A 165 -2.27 -23.90 -21.82
C PHE A 165 -3.17 -23.06 -22.71
N THR A 166 -3.05 -21.74 -22.65
CA THR A 166 -3.87 -20.82 -23.44
C THR A 166 -3.13 -20.26 -24.65
N GLY A 167 -1.80 -20.41 -24.73
CA GLY A 167 -0.97 -19.81 -25.75
C GLY A 167 -0.93 -18.29 -25.69
N THR A 168 -1.20 -17.72 -24.51
CA THR A 168 -1.26 -16.25 -24.32
C THR A 168 0.01 -15.75 -23.67
N ASP A 169 0.58 -14.68 -24.23
CA ASP A 169 1.67 -13.93 -23.60
C ASP A 169 1.11 -12.89 -22.64
N HIS A 170 1.73 -12.80 -21.47
CA HIS A 170 1.35 -11.85 -20.43
C HIS A 170 2.52 -10.93 -20.09
N PRO A 171 2.27 -9.65 -19.78
CA PRO A 171 3.33 -8.75 -19.39
C PRO A 171 3.92 -9.16 -18.04
N SER A 172 5.25 -9.20 -17.93
CA SER A 172 5.95 -9.41 -16.65
C SER A 172 6.04 -8.15 -15.81
N VAL A 173 5.79 -7.00 -16.41
CA VAL A 173 5.78 -5.69 -15.77
C VAL A 173 4.62 -4.85 -16.26
N LEU A 174 4.14 -3.97 -15.39
CA LEU A 174 3.08 -3.00 -15.68
C LEU A 174 3.68 -1.59 -15.56
N PRO A 175 3.96 -0.89 -16.69
CA PRO A 175 4.33 0.51 -16.63
C PRO A 175 3.10 1.34 -16.23
N ARG A 176 3.27 2.24 -15.25
CA ARG A 176 2.21 3.12 -14.78
C ARG A 176 2.75 4.49 -14.45
N ARG A 177 1.96 5.50 -14.73
CA ARG A 177 2.37 6.89 -14.62
C ARG A 177 2.36 7.39 -13.18
N VAL A 178 3.49 7.97 -12.75
CA VAL A 178 3.74 8.45 -11.39
C VAL A 178 4.24 9.90 -11.44
N PRO A 179 3.76 10.79 -10.56
CA PRO A 179 4.36 12.11 -10.42
C PRO A 179 5.72 11.99 -9.76
N VAL A 180 6.72 12.61 -10.35
CA VAL A 180 8.11 12.52 -9.91
C VAL A 180 8.74 13.90 -9.73
N LYS A 181 9.79 13.96 -8.93
CA LYS A 181 10.55 15.17 -8.67
C LYS A 181 12.04 14.88 -8.72
N LYS A 182 12.80 15.85 -9.25
CA LYS A 182 14.24 15.83 -9.26
C LYS A 182 14.77 16.45 -7.96
N ILE A 183 15.75 15.82 -7.38
CA ILE A 183 16.42 16.30 -6.16
C ILE A 183 17.93 16.17 -6.31
N GLU A 184 18.65 17.10 -5.73
CA GLU A 184 20.11 17.04 -5.65
C GLU A 184 20.54 16.18 -4.46
N LEU A 185 21.35 15.17 -4.74
CA LEU A 185 21.99 14.30 -3.76
C LEU A 185 23.50 14.46 -3.85
N ALA A 186 24.24 13.94 -2.87
CA ALA A 186 25.69 13.99 -2.87
C ALA A 186 26.34 13.29 -4.07
N ASP A 187 25.66 12.31 -4.66
CA ASP A 187 26.10 11.56 -5.84
C ASP A 187 25.53 12.11 -7.18
N GLY A 188 24.81 13.24 -7.14
CA GLY A 188 24.21 13.90 -8.29
C GLY A 188 22.69 13.96 -8.26
N GLU A 189 22.07 14.45 -9.34
CA GLU A 189 20.63 14.54 -9.46
C GLU A 189 19.97 13.15 -9.45
N ALA A 190 18.90 13.00 -8.67
CA ALA A 190 18.10 11.79 -8.60
C ALA A 190 16.62 12.08 -8.83
N LEU A 191 15.93 11.16 -9.49
CA LEU A 191 14.48 11.19 -9.65
C LEU A 191 13.83 10.44 -8.49
N VAL A 192 12.82 11.05 -7.88
CA VAL A 192 12.13 10.47 -6.72
C VAL A 192 10.61 10.52 -6.86
N ALA A 193 9.94 9.58 -6.20
CA ALA A 193 8.51 9.56 -5.96
C ALA A 193 8.23 9.29 -4.48
N THR A 194 7.02 9.57 -4.00
CA THR A 194 6.60 9.08 -2.68
C THR A 194 6.19 7.62 -2.73
N VAL A 195 6.28 6.92 -1.61
CA VAL A 195 5.70 5.57 -1.49
C VAL A 195 4.21 5.58 -1.83
N TYR A 196 3.47 6.59 -1.40
CA TYR A 196 2.05 6.74 -1.73
C TYR A 196 1.79 6.80 -3.23
N ASP A 197 2.55 7.62 -3.97
CA ASP A 197 2.37 7.76 -5.41
C ASP A 197 2.67 6.43 -6.14
N LEU A 198 3.73 5.73 -5.72
CA LEU A 198 4.07 4.40 -6.22
C LEU A 198 3.01 3.36 -5.85
N PHE A 199 2.51 3.40 -4.61
CA PHE A 199 1.52 2.47 -4.09
C PHE A 199 0.18 2.58 -4.83
N VAL A 200 -0.35 3.79 -5.02
CA VAL A 200 -1.59 4.03 -5.77
C VAL A 200 -1.43 3.61 -7.23
N ALA A 201 -0.28 3.92 -7.84
CA ALA A 201 0.03 3.49 -9.19
C ALA A 201 0.13 1.96 -9.28
N ASN A 202 0.77 1.29 -8.32
CA ASN A 202 0.86 -0.18 -8.30
C ASN A 202 -0.52 -0.86 -8.27
N TYR A 203 -1.54 -0.23 -7.67
CA TYR A 203 -2.92 -0.72 -7.71
C TYR A 203 -3.67 -0.36 -8.99
N GLY A 204 -3.08 0.38 -9.92
CA GLY A 204 -3.70 0.78 -11.18
C GLY A 204 -4.86 1.75 -11.06
N VAL A 205 -4.92 2.51 -9.97
CA VAL A 205 -5.99 3.46 -9.69
C VAL A 205 -5.83 4.71 -10.54
N ASP A 206 -6.86 5.08 -11.27
CA ASP A 206 -6.88 6.31 -12.06
C ASP A 206 -6.91 7.56 -11.16
N ARG A 207 -5.90 8.40 -11.36
CA ARG A 207 -5.75 9.73 -10.74
C ARG A 207 -5.83 10.87 -11.76
N GLY A 208 -6.21 10.55 -12.99
CA GLY A 208 -6.24 11.53 -14.07
C GLY A 208 -4.86 11.84 -14.68
N PHE A 209 -3.83 11.05 -14.38
CA PHE A 209 -2.47 11.27 -14.90
C PHE A 209 -2.25 10.61 -16.27
N GLY A 210 -3.21 9.81 -16.74
CA GLY A 210 -3.05 8.97 -17.91
C GLY A 210 -2.08 7.82 -17.67
N GLY A 211 -1.49 7.30 -18.75
CA GLY A 211 -0.58 6.15 -18.70
C GLY A 211 -1.25 4.85 -19.09
N GLU A 212 -0.48 3.78 -19.10
CA GLU A 212 -0.94 2.43 -19.42
C GLU A 212 -1.40 1.68 -18.16
N HIS A 213 -2.18 0.62 -18.37
CA HIS A 213 -2.66 -0.27 -17.29
C HIS A 213 -3.39 0.43 -16.13
N VAL A 214 -4.07 1.54 -16.44
CA VAL A 214 -4.89 2.33 -15.51
C VAL A 214 -6.35 2.16 -15.89
N ALA A 215 -7.18 1.70 -14.96
CA ALA A 215 -8.60 1.45 -15.21
C ALA A 215 -9.44 2.70 -14.94
N LYS A 216 -10.31 3.03 -15.87
CA LYS A 216 -11.28 4.13 -15.75
C LYS A 216 -12.58 3.71 -15.06
N SER A 217 -12.84 2.41 -14.99
CA SER A 217 -13.98 1.83 -14.29
C SER A 217 -13.64 0.48 -13.67
N TYR A 218 -14.48 0.03 -12.74
CA TYR A 218 -14.35 -1.29 -12.12
C TYR A 218 -14.70 -2.45 -13.06
N ASP A 219 -15.30 -2.15 -14.22
CA ASP A 219 -15.71 -3.12 -15.23
C ASP A 219 -14.61 -3.45 -16.25
N GLU A 220 -13.54 -2.65 -16.28
CA GLU A 220 -12.41 -2.91 -17.15
C GLU A 220 -11.54 -4.01 -16.56
N ASN A 221 -11.21 -5.02 -17.38
CA ASN A 221 -10.32 -6.11 -16.98
C ASN A 221 -8.85 -5.65 -17.05
N VAL A 222 -8.47 -4.76 -16.16
CA VAL A 222 -7.10 -4.27 -15.97
C VAL A 222 -6.59 -4.82 -14.64
N PRO A 223 -5.32 -5.25 -14.52
CA PRO A 223 -4.78 -5.80 -13.29
C PRO A 223 -5.09 -4.96 -12.05
N TYR A 224 -5.64 -5.64 -11.09
CA TYR A 224 -6.11 -5.27 -9.75
C TYR A 224 -7.48 -4.58 -9.69
N THR A 225 -8.23 -4.47 -10.79
CA THR A 225 -9.64 -4.06 -10.73
C THR A 225 -10.56 -5.16 -10.21
N PRO A 226 -11.79 -4.84 -9.76
CA PRO A 226 -12.80 -5.84 -9.46
C PRO A 226 -13.13 -6.80 -10.61
N ALA A 227 -13.20 -6.30 -11.86
CA ALA A 227 -13.44 -7.15 -13.04
C ALA A 227 -12.29 -8.14 -13.29
N TRP A 228 -11.05 -7.71 -13.12
CA TRP A 228 -9.88 -8.58 -13.20
C TRP A 228 -9.92 -9.66 -12.11
N ALA A 229 -10.20 -9.28 -10.88
CA ALA A 229 -10.27 -10.22 -9.77
C ALA A 229 -11.43 -11.23 -9.92
N GLU A 230 -12.57 -10.82 -10.46
CA GLU A 230 -13.70 -11.71 -10.77
C GLU A 230 -13.27 -12.86 -11.66
N THR A 231 -12.44 -12.62 -12.69
CA THR A 231 -11.97 -13.68 -13.60
C THR A 231 -11.05 -14.70 -12.90
N ILE A 232 -10.31 -14.27 -11.89
CA ILE A 232 -9.36 -15.10 -11.16
C ILE A 232 -10.04 -15.83 -10.00
N THR A 233 -10.79 -15.09 -9.18
CA THR A 233 -11.33 -15.57 -7.91
C THR A 233 -12.68 -16.27 -8.06
N GLY A 234 -13.40 -15.98 -9.14
CA GLY A 234 -14.80 -16.40 -9.32
C GLY A 234 -15.80 -15.61 -8.45
N VAL A 235 -15.34 -14.63 -7.68
CA VAL A 235 -16.22 -13.77 -6.88
C VAL A 235 -16.80 -12.67 -7.78
N PRO A 236 -18.11 -12.48 -7.84
CA PRO A 236 -18.71 -11.41 -8.61
C PRO A 236 -18.16 -10.03 -8.23
N ARG A 237 -17.80 -9.22 -9.22
CA ARG A 237 -17.21 -7.88 -9.00
C ARG A 237 -18.04 -6.99 -8.08
N ASP A 238 -19.37 -7.05 -8.18
CA ASP A 238 -20.25 -6.26 -7.31
C ASP A 238 -20.13 -6.64 -5.84
N GLN A 239 -19.89 -7.92 -5.54
CA GLN A 239 -19.62 -8.36 -4.17
C GLN A 239 -18.27 -7.84 -3.68
N ILE A 240 -17.23 -7.88 -4.53
CA ILE A 240 -15.90 -7.34 -4.22
C ILE A 240 -16.01 -5.85 -3.87
N ILE A 241 -16.68 -5.08 -4.71
CA ILE A 241 -16.90 -3.64 -4.52
C ILE A 241 -17.68 -3.39 -3.23
N THR A 242 -18.77 -4.12 -3.01
CA THR A 242 -19.62 -3.97 -1.82
C THR A 242 -18.83 -4.21 -0.54
N VAL A 243 -18.10 -5.32 -0.44
CA VAL A 243 -17.35 -5.65 0.78
C VAL A 243 -16.19 -4.69 1.01
N ALA A 244 -15.49 -4.26 -0.04
CA ALA A 244 -14.45 -3.24 0.08
C ALA A 244 -15.00 -1.92 0.64
N ARG A 245 -16.16 -1.46 0.12
CA ARG A 245 -16.84 -0.25 0.61
C ARG A 245 -17.29 -0.37 2.05
N GLU A 246 -17.97 -1.47 2.39
CA GLU A 246 -18.45 -1.70 3.76
C GLU A 246 -17.31 -1.75 4.76
N PHE A 247 -16.21 -2.43 4.40
CA PHE A 247 -15.02 -2.48 5.24
C PHE A 247 -14.44 -1.09 5.50
N ALA A 248 -14.26 -0.30 4.46
CA ALA A 248 -13.69 1.05 4.56
C ALA A 248 -14.65 2.05 5.23
N LEU A 249 -15.94 2.02 4.90
CA LEU A 249 -16.96 2.87 5.53
C LEU A 249 -17.08 2.61 7.05
N ASN A 250 -17.03 1.33 7.45
CA ASN A 250 -17.01 1.00 8.86
C ASN A 250 -15.73 1.50 9.54
N ALA A 251 -14.57 1.33 8.90
CA ALA A 251 -13.31 1.85 9.43
C ALA A 251 -13.31 3.38 9.53
N GLU A 252 -13.83 4.08 8.55
CA GLU A 252 -13.99 5.54 8.58
C GLU A 252 -14.88 5.96 9.76
N LYS A 253 -16.08 5.39 9.85
CA LYS A 253 -17.08 5.70 10.89
C LYS A 253 -16.58 5.42 12.31
N THR A 254 -15.84 4.33 12.48
CA THR A 254 -15.41 3.84 13.79
C THR A 254 -13.95 4.18 14.11
N ARG A 255 -13.26 4.90 13.24
CA ARG A 255 -11.83 5.20 13.32
C ARG A 255 -10.98 3.93 13.44
N GLY A 256 -11.09 3.07 12.42
CA GLY A 256 -10.23 1.90 12.26
C GLY A 256 -10.72 0.62 12.95
N ARG A 257 -11.98 0.51 13.32
CA ARG A 257 -12.51 -0.73 13.94
C ARG A 257 -13.09 -1.70 12.93
N SER A 258 -12.37 -1.92 11.83
CA SER A 258 -12.57 -3.05 10.93
C SER A 258 -11.46 -4.07 11.15
N MET A 259 -11.82 -5.35 11.21
CA MET A 259 -10.90 -6.43 11.56
C MET A 259 -10.96 -7.53 10.50
N VAL A 260 -9.81 -8.15 10.25
CA VAL A 260 -9.72 -9.37 9.46
C VAL A 260 -9.20 -10.50 10.35
N ILE A 261 -9.96 -11.59 10.42
CA ILE A 261 -9.58 -12.81 11.12
C ILE A 261 -9.10 -13.82 10.09
N ILE A 262 -7.87 -14.31 10.24
CA ILE A 262 -7.23 -15.22 9.29
C ILE A 262 -7.16 -16.62 9.88
N GLY A 263 -7.66 -17.58 9.11
CA GLY A 263 -7.53 -18.99 9.41
C GLY A 263 -6.23 -19.61 8.88
N ALA A 264 -5.95 -20.83 9.33
CA ALA A 264 -4.74 -21.57 8.96
C ALA A 264 -4.63 -21.89 7.46
N ALA A 265 -5.75 -22.07 6.77
CA ALA A 265 -5.75 -22.44 5.35
C ALA A 265 -4.95 -21.47 4.49
N MET A 266 -5.06 -20.19 4.75
CA MET A 266 -4.36 -19.15 4.00
C MET A 266 -2.84 -19.23 4.16
N ASN A 267 -2.35 -19.69 5.30
CA ASN A 267 -0.92 -19.81 5.61
C ASN A 267 -0.22 -20.94 4.82
N HIS A 268 -0.98 -21.88 4.30
CA HIS A 268 -0.44 -23.10 3.73
C HIS A 268 -0.41 -23.10 2.19
N TRP A 269 -0.88 -22.00 1.58
CA TRP A 269 -0.80 -21.84 0.14
C TRP A 269 0.57 -21.38 -0.31
N TYR A 270 0.95 -21.79 -1.50
CA TYR A 270 2.08 -21.21 -2.21
C TYR A 270 1.81 -19.71 -2.40
N HIS A 271 2.81 -18.86 -2.19
CA HIS A 271 2.66 -17.39 -2.17
C HIS A 271 1.73 -16.84 -1.06
N MET A 272 1.65 -17.52 0.07
CA MET A 272 0.89 -17.05 1.23
C MET A 272 1.25 -15.63 1.67
N ASP A 273 2.52 -15.24 1.53
CA ASP A 273 3.03 -13.91 1.86
C ASP A 273 2.37 -12.82 1.01
N MET A 274 2.06 -13.09 -0.26
CA MET A 274 1.33 -12.16 -1.13
C MET A 274 -0.12 -12.00 -0.68
N ASN A 275 -0.78 -13.10 -0.27
CA ASN A 275 -2.12 -13.07 0.30
C ASN A 275 -2.16 -12.20 1.56
N TYR A 276 -1.19 -12.39 2.45
CA TYR A 276 -1.08 -11.59 3.68
C TYR A 276 -0.81 -10.12 3.40
N ARG A 277 0.11 -9.80 2.52
CA ARG A 277 0.45 -8.42 2.17
C ARG A 277 -0.76 -7.67 1.61
N GLY A 278 -1.56 -8.28 0.74
CA GLY A 278 -2.78 -7.68 0.22
C GLY A 278 -3.76 -7.29 1.32
N ILE A 279 -3.98 -8.19 2.29
CA ILE A 279 -4.89 -7.93 3.42
C ILE A 279 -4.30 -6.91 4.40
N ILE A 280 -3.00 -7.02 4.72
CA ILE A 280 -2.32 -6.05 5.59
C ILE A 280 -2.41 -4.64 4.99
N ASN A 281 -2.20 -4.51 3.69
CA ASN A 281 -2.35 -3.22 3.00
C ASN A 281 -3.76 -2.62 3.18
N MET A 282 -4.81 -3.43 3.07
CA MET A 282 -6.18 -2.96 3.32
C MET A 282 -6.36 -2.45 4.76
N LEU A 283 -5.83 -3.18 5.74
CA LEU A 283 -5.89 -2.77 7.14
C LEU A 283 -5.12 -1.47 7.39
N MET A 284 -3.95 -1.31 6.77
CA MET A 284 -3.14 -0.09 6.85
C MET A 284 -3.82 1.09 6.18
N MET A 285 -4.37 0.92 4.96
CA MET A 285 -5.11 1.96 4.26
C MET A 285 -6.33 2.45 5.04
N CYS A 286 -7.02 1.56 5.75
CA CYS A 286 -8.19 1.90 6.54
C CYS A 286 -7.87 2.31 7.99
N GLY A 287 -6.59 2.45 8.34
CA GLY A 287 -6.16 2.86 9.67
C GLY A 287 -6.57 1.91 10.78
N CYS A 288 -6.65 0.60 10.48
CA CYS A 288 -7.19 -0.40 11.41
C CYS A 288 -6.15 -0.96 12.39
N VAL A 289 -4.87 -0.88 12.05
CA VAL A 289 -3.80 -1.42 12.89
C VAL A 289 -3.57 -0.52 14.11
N GLY A 290 -3.48 -1.12 15.29
CA GLY A 290 -3.31 -0.38 16.55
C GLY A 290 -4.61 0.16 17.17
N GLN A 291 -5.77 -0.18 16.60
CA GLN A 291 -7.08 0.20 17.13
C GLN A 291 -7.74 -0.98 17.87
N SER A 292 -8.25 -0.73 19.07
CA SER A 292 -9.02 -1.75 19.79
C SER A 292 -10.31 -2.09 19.05
N GLY A 293 -10.47 -3.35 18.66
CA GLY A 293 -11.59 -3.82 17.83
C GLY A 293 -11.34 -3.70 16.32
N GLY A 294 -10.12 -3.35 15.92
CA GLY A 294 -9.66 -3.34 14.54
C GLY A 294 -8.42 -4.21 14.34
N GLY A 295 -7.95 -4.27 13.11
CA GLY A 295 -6.66 -4.84 12.76
C GLY A 295 -6.69 -6.31 12.39
N TRP A 296 -5.64 -7.01 12.75
CA TRP A 296 -5.34 -8.36 12.30
C TRP A 296 -5.45 -9.36 13.42
N ALA A 297 -6.35 -10.33 13.29
CA ALA A 297 -6.44 -11.47 14.19
C ALA A 297 -5.89 -12.72 13.48
N HIS A 298 -4.64 -13.02 13.77
CA HIS A 298 -3.90 -14.08 13.10
C HIS A 298 -4.01 -15.41 13.86
N TYR A 299 -4.19 -16.50 13.11
CA TYR A 299 -4.02 -17.85 13.63
C TYR A 299 -2.54 -18.11 13.96
N VAL A 300 -2.25 -18.36 15.24
CA VAL A 300 -0.87 -18.51 15.75
C VAL A 300 -0.35 -19.94 15.72
N GLY A 301 -1.20 -20.92 15.38
CA GLY A 301 -0.86 -22.34 15.40
C GLY A 301 -0.95 -22.99 16.78
N GLN A 302 -1.34 -24.25 16.80
CA GLN A 302 -1.50 -25.04 18.04
C GLN A 302 -0.18 -25.27 18.75
N GLU A 303 0.89 -25.40 18.00
CA GLU A 303 2.25 -25.63 18.51
C GLU A 303 2.81 -24.46 19.35
N LYS A 304 2.19 -23.31 19.27
CA LYS A 304 2.57 -22.12 20.05
C LYS A 304 1.70 -21.87 21.26
N LEU A 305 0.64 -22.64 21.43
CA LEU A 305 -0.18 -22.60 22.62
C LEU A 305 0.52 -23.39 23.72
N ARG A 306 1.13 -22.67 24.65
CA ARG A 306 1.67 -23.26 25.87
C ARG A 306 0.68 -23.06 27.00
N PRO A 307 0.45 -24.08 27.83
CA PRO A 307 -0.33 -23.93 29.03
C PRO A 307 0.30 -22.95 30.02
#